data_48f54186d3c82e43608b183692d8d3ac
#
_entry.id   48f54186d3c82e43608b183692d8d3ac
#
_cell.length_a   1.000
_cell.length_b   1.000
_cell.length_c   1.000
_cell.angle_alpha   90.00
_cell.angle_beta   90.00
_cell.angle_gamma   90.00
#
_symmetry.space_group_name_H-M   'P 1'
#
loop_
_entity.id
_entity.type
_entity.pdbx_description
1 polymer ?
#
loop_
_entity_poly.entity_id
_entity_poly.type
_entity_poly.pdbx_seq_one_letter_code
_entity_poly.pdbx_strand_id
1 'polypeptide(L)'
;MTDLGIVASGVRRSFGAVQAVREVNLEARAGAVTGLVGPNGSGKTTLLLMLASLLAPDAGTIRIGGIDPVAQPDAARAILGWMPDALGAWPSLTARETLVMTSRLYGLDAAAAAGGAARLLAEVGLTHLADAPARVLSRGQKQRLGLARALVHDPRVLLLDEPASGLDPQARIDLRVLLRRLAAEGRTILISSHILSELEEVVDDAVFLVEGATVSSDRVAAAATRRRTWRIRLADREPVAAVLPVAQALGLDAALIPIDRRDLLVGFAGDAEAASALAALVSAGLPVAEFAAATGLLEHTFLDLEGGRA
;
A
#
# COMPACT_ATOMS: atom_id res chain seq x y z
N MET A 1 26.14 10.87 1.60
CA MET A 1 24.77 10.80 2.17
C MET A 1 24.49 9.35 2.41
N THR A 2 24.22 8.95 3.65
CA THR A 2 23.91 7.56 3.99
C THR A 2 22.55 7.26 3.34
N ASP A 3 22.50 6.27 2.46
CA ASP A 3 21.25 5.79 1.86
C ASP A 3 20.37 5.22 2.99
N LEU A 4 19.28 5.90 3.29
CA LEU A 4 18.31 5.49 4.32
C LEU A 4 17.28 4.49 3.77
N GLY A 5 17.46 4.00 2.54
CA GLY A 5 16.56 3.09 1.87
C GLY A 5 16.54 1.69 2.48
N ILE A 6 15.64 0.86 1.96
CA ILE A 6 15.57 -0.59 2.19
C ILE A 6 16.07 -1.26 0.93
N VAL A 7 17.02 -2.19 1.07
CA VAL A 7 17.49 -3.04 -0.04
C VAL A 7 17.46 -4.50 0.40
N ALA A 8 16.78 -5.32 -0.36
CA ALA A 8 16.78 -6.77 -0.21
C ALA A 8 17.20 -7.41 -1.53
N SER A 9 18.15 -8.36 -1.50
CA SER A 9 18.69 -9.00 -2.69
C SER A 9 18.73 -10.51 -2.52
N GLY A 10 18.02 -11.22 -3.40
CA GLY A 10 17.95 -12.67 -3.45
C GLY A 10 17.42 -13.32 -2.16
N VAL A 11 16.56 -12.60 -1.42
CA VAL A 11 16.07 -13.04 -0.12
C VAL A 11 15.16 -14.25 -0.27
N ARG A 12 15.39 -15.28 0.57
CA ARG A 12 14.63 -16.53 0.58
C ARG A 12 14.25 -16.93 2.01
N ARG A 13 13.08 -17.55 2.17
CA ARG A 13 12.64 -18.11 3.45
C ARG A 13 11.66 -19.26 3.25
N SER A 14 11.94 -20.40 3.92
CA SER A 14 11.10 -21.59 3.90
C SER A 14 10.68 -21.99 5.33
N PHE A 15 9.53 -22.61 5.44
CA PHE A 15 9.01 -23.22 6.66
C PHE A 15 8.67 -24.69 6.34
N GLY A 16 9.56 -25.61 6.68
CA GLY A 16 9.46 -26.99 6.25
C GLY A 16 9.43 -27.09 4.71
N ALA A 17 8.39 -27.68 4.16
CA ALA A 17 8.22 -27.81 2.70
C ALA A 17 7.68 -26.55 2.01
N VAL A 18 7.23 -25.56 2.76
CA VAL A 18 6.61 -24.34 2.20
C VAL A 18 7.66 -23.26 2.01
N GLN A 19 7.92 -22.88 0.76
CA GLN A 19 8.76 -21.73 0.43
C GLN A 19 7.91 -20.45 0.46
N ALA A 20 7.86 -19.80 1.63
CA ALA A 20 7.06 -18.58 1.81
C ALA A 20 7.65 -17.38 1.06
N VAL A 21 8.99 -17.32 0.96
CA VAL A 21 9.72 -16.33 0.15
C VAL A 21 10.75 -17.10 -0.68
N ARG A 22 10.59 -17.10 -2.01
CA ARG A 22 11.40 -17.90 -2.93
C ARG A 22 12.59 -17.12 -3.49
N GLU A 23 12.36 -15.89 -3.90
CA GLU A 23 13.40 -14.99 -4.37
C GLU A 23 12.86 -13.55 -4.40
N VAL A 24 13.27 -12.75 -3.43
CA VAL A 24 12.84 -11.36 -3.36
C VAL A 24 14.02 -10.43 -3.57
N ASN A 25 13.84 -9.53 -4.55
CA ASN A 25 14.65 -8.35 -4.78
C ASN A 25 13.75 -7.13 -4.60
N LEU A 26 14.06 -6.28 -3.63
CA LEU A 26 13.25 -5.12 -3.27
C LEU A 26 14.16 -3.93 -3.00
N GLU A 27 13.78 -2.78 -3.52
CA GLU A 27 14.35 -1.49 -3.17
C GLU A 27 13.24 -0.53 -2.78
N ALA A 28 13.38 0.11 -1.61
CA ALA A 28 12.50 1.21 -1.20
C ALA A 28 13.38 2.43 -0.90
N ARG A 29 13.12 3.51 -1.62
CA ARG A 29 13.95 4.72 -1.59
C ARG A 29 13.67 5.56 -0.34
N ALA A 30 14.70 6.26 0.14
CA ALA A 30 14.53 7.28 1.16
C ALA A 30 13.64 8.42 0.67
N GLY A 31 12.78 8.93 1.55
CA GLY A 31 11.85 10.03 1.22
C GLY A 31 10.68 9.62 0.32
N ALA A 32 10.41 8.32 0.18
CA ALA A 32 9.34 7.80 -0.65
C ALA A 32 8.47 6.77 0.09
N VAL A 33 7.26 6.60 -0.41
CA VAL A 33 6.34 5.53 -0.01
C VAL A 33 6.35 4.44 -1.07
N THR A 34 6.83 3.25 -0.71
CA THR A 34 6.85 2.08 -1.59
C THR A 34 5.73 1.11 -1.20
N GLY A 35 4.90 0.72 -2.15
CA GLY A 35 3.85 -0.28 -1.97
C GLY A 35 4.39 -1.70 -2.15
N LEU A 36 4.07 -2.61 -1.24
CA LEU A 36 4.30 -4.05 -1.39
C LEU A 36 2.99 -4.72 -1.76
N VAL A 37 2.84 -5.02 -3.04
CA VAL A 37 1.62 -5.51 -3.67
C VAL A 37 1.68 -7.01 -3.87
N GLY A 38 0.60 -7.73 -3.58
CA GLY A 38 0.50 -9.16 -3.84
C GLY A 38 -0.72 -9.80 -3.20
N PRO A 39 -1.16 -10.97 -3.67
CA PRO A 39 -2.31 -11.66 -3.10
C PRO A 39 -2.01 -12.17 -1.67
N ASN A 40 -3.05 -12.61 -0.98
CA ASN A 40 -2.87 -13.29 0.30
C ASN A 40 -2.04 -14.56 0.10
N GLY A 41 -1.08 -14.79 1.02
CA GLY A 41 -0.16 -15.92 0.92
C GLY A 41 1.04 -15.71 -0.03
N SER A 42 1.20 -14.55 -0.66
CA SER A 42 2.34 -14.26 -1.54
C SER A 42 3.68 -14.06 -0.80
N GLY A 43 3.67 -14.05 0.54
CA GLY A 43 4.89 -13.89 1.34
C GLY A 43 5.14 -12.48 1.89
N LYS A 44 4.22 -11.51 1.71
CA LYS A 44 4.37 -10.12 2.17
C LYS A 44 4.71 -10.01 3.66
N THR A 45 3.88 -10.59 4.52
CA THR A 45 4.10 -10.56 5.98
C THR A 45 5.41 -11.25 6.36
N THR A 46 5.76 -12.38 5.70
CA THR A 46 7.06 -13.06 5.94
C THR A 46 8.23 -12.17 5.58
N LEU A 47 8.17 -11.48 4.43
CA LEU A 47 9.17 -10.52 4.03
C LEU A 47 9.28 -9.36 5.02
N LEU A 48 8.14 -8.76 5.40
CA LEU A 48 8.11 -7.67 6.38
C LEU A 48 8.70 -8.09 7.74
N LEU A 49 8.46 -9.31 8.20
CA LEU A 49 9.08 -9.85 9.43
C LEU A 49 10.60 -9.96 9.31
N MET A 50 11.13 -10.34 8.14
CA MET A 50 12.58 -10.37 7.91
C MET A 50 13.17 -8.97 7.89
N LEU A 51 12.52 -8.02 7.22
CA LEU A 51 12.91 -6.61 7.21
C LEU A 51 12.83 -6.00 8.63
N ALA A 52 11.82 -6.37 9.42
CA ALA A 52 11.66 -5.92 10.81
C ALA A 52 12.66 -6.55 11.80
N SER A 53 13.64 -7.34 11.34
CA SER A 53 14.60 -8.05 12.23
C SER A 53 13.92 -9.03 13.22
N LEU A 54 12.75 -9.56 12.85
CA LEU A 54 11.99 -10.53 13.65
C LEU A 54 12.15 -11.96 13.13
N LEU A 55 12.67 -12.12 11.93
CA LEU A 55 12.89 -13.39 11.27
C LEU A 55 14.18 -13.32 10.43
N ALA A 56 15.06 -14.29 10.55
CA ALA A 56 16.24 -14.37 9.70
C ALA A 56 15.88 -14.98 8.32
N PRO A 57 16.41 -14.48 7.21
CA PRO A 57 16.30 -15.15 5.91
C PRO A 57 17.17 -16.43 5.87
N ASP A 58 16.78 -17.40 5.03
CA ASP A 58 17.60 -18.59 4.77
C ASP A 58 18.74 -18.29 3.79
N ALA A 59 18.54 -17.29 2.91
CA ALA A 59 19.55 -16.83 1.95
C ALA A 59 19.24 -15.39 1.51
N GLY A 60 20.22 -14.77 0.85
CA GLY A 60 20.15 -13.40 0.38
C GLY A 60 20.63 -12.39 1.43
N THR A 61 20.52 -11.11 1.12
CA THR A 61 20.97 -10.01 1.98
C THR A 61 19.89 -8.97 2.15
N ILE A 62 19.86 -8.35 3.34
CA ILE A 62 18.96 -7.23 3.67
C ILE A 62 19.79 -6.08 4.20
N ARG A 63 19.45 -4.86 3.79
CA ARG A 63 20.00 -3.61 4.34
C ARG A 63 18.86 -2.65 4.65
N ILE A 64 18.85 -2.12 5.86
CA ILE A 64 17.89 -1.12 6.34
C ILE A 64 18.69 0.13 6.72
N GLY A 65 18.63 1.17 5.91
CA GLY A 65 19.49 2.35 6.11
C GLY A 65 20.99 1.99 6.13
N GLY A 66 21.41 1.01 5.32
CA GLY A 66 22.75 0.47 5.28
C GLY A 66 23.08 -0.58 6.36
N ILE A 67 22.22 -0.78 7.38
CA ILE A 67 22.41 -1.73 8.48
C ILE A 67 21.88 -3.12 8.06
N ASP A 68 22.64 -4.16 8.43
CA ASP A 68 22.19 -5.55 8.30
C ASP A 68 21.32 -5.94 9.50
N PRO A 69 20.01 -6.22 9.32
CA PRO A 69 19.10 -6.48 10.44
C PRO A 69 19.33 -7.86 11.09
N VAL A 70 20.08 -8.76 10.45
CA VAL A 70 20.45 -10.05 11.02
C VAL A 70 21.70 -9.93 11.85
N ALA A 71 22.73 -9.24 11.34
CA ALA A 71 24.00 -9.07 12.01
C ALA A 71 23.94 -8.01 13.13
N GLN A 72 23.10 -6.99 12.96
CA GLN A 72 23.00 -5.84 13.87
C GLN A 72 21.52 -5.54 14.21
N PRO A 73 20.80 -6.47 14.84
CA PRO A 73 19.35 -6.36 15.04
C PRO A 73 18.94 -5.15 15.87
N ASP A 74 19.68 -4.80 16.90
CA ASP A 74 19.35 -3.67 17.78
C ASP A 74 19.55 -2.33 17.07
N ALA A 75 20.62 -2.20 16.27
CA ALA A 75 20.87 -1.02 15.47
C ALA A 75 19.79 -0.84 14.38
N ALA A 76 19.36 -1.93 13.74
CA ALA A 76 18.28 -1.89 12.77
C ALA A 76 16.96 -1.48 13.42
N ARG A 77 16.59 -2.08 14.55
CA ARG A 77 15.37 -1.75 15.31
C ARG A 77 15.36 -0.31 15.84
N ALA A 78 16.51 0.25 16.17
CA ALA A 78 16.60 1.64 16.63
C ALA A 78 16.18 2.67 15.59
N ILE A 79 16.27 2.36 14.30
CA ILE A 79 15.88 3.24 13.20
C ILE A 79 14.58 2.82 12.50
N LEU A 80 13.95 1.71 12.92
CA LEU A 80 12.85 1.08 12.24
C LEU A 80 11.59 1.06 13.09
N GLY A 81 10.50 1.63 12.58
CA GLY A 81 9.15 1.48 13.13
C GLY A 81 8.41 0.34 12.45
N TRP A 82 7.87 -0.58 13.23
CA TRP A 82 7.13 -1.73 12.75
C TRP A 82 5.66 -1.68 13.20
N MET A 83 4.75 -1.75 12.25
CA MET A 83 3.32 -1.89 12.47
C MET A 83 2.83 -3.19 11.82
N PRO A 84 2.56 -4.27 12.57
CA PRO A 84 1.92 -5.48 12.06
C PRO A 84 0.43 -5.25 11.81
N ASP A 85 -0.19 -6.05 10.94
CA ASP A 85 -1.64 -6.04 10.67
C ASP A 85 -2.47 -6.21 11.96
N ALA A 86 -2.06 -7.13 12.83
CA ALA A 86 -2.68 -7.30 14.13
C ALA A 86 -1.94 -6.50 15.21
N LEU A 87 -2.60 -5.51 15.79
CA LEU A 87 -2.05 -4.77 16.92
C LEU A 87 -1.93 -5.70 18.15
N GLY A 88 -0.72 -6.19 18.44
CA GLY A 88 -0.41 -6.88 19.67
C GLY A 88 -0.35 -5.91 20.88
N ALA A 89 -1.44 -5.21 21.18
CA ALA A 89 -1.52 -4.36 22.37
C ALA A 89 -1.90 -5.19 23.59
N TRP A 90 -1.33 -4.84 24.76
CA TRP A 90 -1.82 -5.39 26.01
C TRP A 90 -3.24 -4.90 26.27
N PRO A 91 -4.23 -5.80 26.37
CA PRO A 91 -5.64 -5.41 26.43
C PRO A 91 -6.02 -4.51 27.61
N SER A 92 -5.26 -4.61 28.73
CA SER A 92 -5.46 -3.86 29.97
C SER A 92 -4.85 -2.47 29.97
N LEU A 93 -3.82 -2.22 29.14
CA LEU A 93 -3.20 -0.89 29.04
C LEU A 93 -4.12 0.08 28.30
N THR A 94 -4.11 1.33 28.73
CA THR A 94 -4.72 2.43 27.99
C THR A 94 -3.93 2.76 26.73
N ALA A 95 -4.51 3.53 25.81
CA ALA A 95 -3.82 3.99 24.62
C ALA A 95 -2.55 4.78 25.00
N ARG A 96 -2.64 5.67 25.97
CA ARG A 96 -1.52 6.45 26.53
C ARG A 96 -0.45 5.54 27.12
N GLU A 97 -0.83 4.64 28.01
CA GLU A 97 0.11 3.70 28.67
C GLU A 97 0.83 2.82 27.64
N THR A 98 0.12 2.36 26.60
CA THR A 98 0.71 1.59 25.51
C THR A 98 1.85 2.37 24.83
N LEU A 99 1.65 3.64 24.50
CA LEU A 99 2.68 4.47 23.87
C LEU A 99 3.82 4.83 24.83
N VAL A 100 3.51 5.22 26.08
CA VAL A 100 4.52 5.52 27.10
C VAL A 100 5.39 4.31 27.37
N MET A 101 4.80 3.14 27.59
CA MET A 101 5.54 1.90 27.82
C MET A 101 6.43 1.56 26.63
N THR A 102 5.92 1.62 25.41
CA THR A 102 6.72 1.36 24.21
C THR A 102 7.88 2.35 24.08
N SER A 103 7.64 3.65 24.31
CA SER A 103 8.69 4.67 24.30
C SER A 103 9.80 4.36 25.32
N ARG A 104 9.41 3.90 26.51
CA ARG A 104 10.37 3.51 27.59
C ARG A 104 11.22 2.29 27.18
N LEU A 105 10.66 1.33 26.42
CA LEU A 105 11.41 0.19 25.89
C LEU A 105 12.48 0.63 24.85
N TYR A 106 12.27 1.76 24.16
CA TYR A 106 13.27 2.39 23.29
C TYR A 106 14.21 3.33 24.04
N GLY A 107 14.16 3.38 25.38
CA GLY A 107 15.11 4.12 26.21
C GLY A 107 14.77 5.60 26.44
N LEU A 108 13.60 6.10 26.01
CA LEU A 108 13.18 7.48 26.28
C LEU A 108 12.94 7.65 27.80
N ASP A 109 13.27 8.81 28.35
CA ASP A 109 12.94 9.13 29.73
C ASP A 109 11.43 9.32 29.95
N ALA A 110 10.97 9.43 31.19
CA ALA A 110 9.55 9.47 31.52
C ALA A 110 8.86 10.72 30.96
N ALA A 111 9.53 11.87 30.94
CA ALA A 111 8.96 13.12 30.45
C ALA A 111 8.84 13.11 28.91
N ALA A 112 9.89 12.67 28.22
CA ALA A 112 9.89 12.50 26.76
C ALA A 112 8.85 11.47 26.31
N ALA A 113 8.73 10.33 27.02
CA ALA A 113 7.73 9.31 26.73
C ALA A 113 6.30 9.83 26.90
N ALA A 114 6.01 10.57 27.98
CA ALA A 114 4.67 11.14 28.21
C ALA A 114 4.32 12.22 27.19
N GLY A 115 5.25 13.13 26.90
CA GLY A 115 5.05 14.19 25.89
C GLY A 115 4.90 13.62 24.48
N GLY A 116 5.73 12.63 24.12
CA GLY A 116 5.64 11.91 22.84
C GLY A 116 4.31 11.17 22.68
N ALA A 117 3.84 10.49 23.70
CA ALA A 117 2.56 9.80 23.69
C ALA A 117 1.38 10.77 23.48
N ALA A 118 1.37 11.91 24.16
CA ALA A 118 0.32 12.92 23.97
C ALA A 118 0.32 13.48 22.54
N ARG A 119 1.48 13.80 21.97
CA ARG A 119 1.64 14.27 20.59
C ARG A 119 1.15 13.23 19.60
N LEU A 120 1.57 11.98 19.73
CA LEU A 120 1.22 10.91 18.80
C LEU A 120 -0.27 10.57 18.86
N LEU A 121 -0.90 10.59 20.05
CA LEU A 121 -2.34 10.40 20.18
C LEU A 121 -3.14 11.52 19.49
N ALA A 122 -2.65 12.76 19.55
CA ALA A 122 -3.24 13.86 18.80
C ALA A 122 -3.09 13.66 17.29
N GLU A 123 -1.90 13.26 16.84
CA GLU A 123 -1.56 13.04 15.44
C GLU A 123 -2.42 11.96 14.77
N VAL A 124 -2.75 10.87 15.51
CA VAL A 124 -3.61 9.80 15.00
C VAL A 124 -5.08 9.96 15.39
N GLY A 125 -5.49 11.12 15.95
CA GLY A 125 -6.88 11.43 16.30
C GLY A 125 -7.44 10.60 17.46
N LEU A 126 -6.61 10.16 18.41
CA LEU A 126 -7.01 9.34 19.56
C LEU A 126 -6.93 10.07 20.92
N THR A 127 -6.80 11.41 20.95
CA THR A 127 -6.68 12.18 22.18
C THR A 127 -7.84 11.93 23.14
N HIS A 128 -9.07 11.84 22.62
CA HIS A 128 -10.29 11.60 23.42
C HIS A 128 -10.39 10.17 23.98
N LEU A 129 -9.55 9.24 23.50
CA LEU A 129 -9.46 7.85 23.95
C LEU A 129 -8.12 7.55 24.64
N ALA A 130 -7.36 8.59 24.99
CA ALA A 130 -6.02 8.42 25.58
C ALA A 130 -6.01 7.49 26.81
N ASP A 131 -7.02 7.61 27.65
CA ASP A 131 -7.14 6.85 28.90
C ASP A 131 -8.11 5.66 28.79
N ALA A 132 -8.59 5.34 27.57
CA ALA A 132 -9.38 4.15 27.31
C ALA A 132 -8.48 2.91 27.16
N PRO A 133 -8.83 1.77 27.81
CA PRO A 133 -8.09 0.53 27.64
C PRO A 133 -8.13 0.03 26.19
N ALA A 134 -7.01 -0.55 25.70
CA ALA A 134 -6.91 -0.99 24.32
C ALA A 134 -7.97 -2.04 23.91
N ARG A 135 -8.50 -2.83 24.89
CA ARG A 135 -9.57 -3.82 24.63
C ARG A 135 -10.86 -3.23 24.12
N VAL A 136 -11.21 -1.97 24.53
CA VAL A 136 -12.48 -1.33 24.13
C VAL A 136 -12.39 -0.54 22.84
N LEU A 137 -11.18 -0.37 22.29
CA LEU A 137 -10.98 0.32 21.04
C LEU A 137 -11.55 -0.49 19.86
N SER A 138 -12.19 0.20 18.90
CA SER A 138 -12.60 -0.39 17.63
C SER A 138 -11.37 -0.88 16.83
N ARG A 139 -11.59 -1.68 15.76
CA ARG A 139 -10.51 -2.13 14.88
C ARG A 139 -9.73 -0.95 14.30
N GLY A 140 -10.40 0.04 13.73
CA GLY A 140 -9.75 1.23 13.19
C GLY A 140 -9.01 2.07 14.23
N GLN A 141 -9.54 2.17 15.47
CA GLN A 141 -8.85 2.84 16.57
C GLN A 141 -7.59 2.08 17.00
N LYS A 142 -7.64 0.75 17.02
CA LYS A 142 -6.46 -0.10 17.24
C LYS A 142 -5.41 0.08 16.15
N GLN A 143 -5.84 0.19 14.90
CA GLN A 143 -4.95 0.43 13.76
C GLN A 143 -4.22 1.77 13.91
N ARG A 144 -4.95 2.84 14.24
CA ARG A 144 -4.36 4.17 14.52
C ARG A 144 -3.40 4.13 15.73
N LEU A 145 -3.73 3.40 16.79
CA LEU A 145 -2.81 3.20 17.93
C LEU A 145 -1.55 2.42 17.51
N GLY A 146 -1.69 1.43 16.61
CA GLY A 146 -0.57 0.65 16.05
C GLY A 146 0.41 1.54 15.29
N LEU A 147 -0.12 2.44 14.46
CA LEU A 147 0.69 3.42 13.75
C LEU A 147 1.41 4.37 14.73
N ALA A 148 0.70 4.93 15.72
CA ALA A 148 1.32 5.75 16.75
C ALA A 148 2.44 5.00 17.50
N ARG A 149 2.23 3.71 17.80
CA ARG A 149 3.24 2.85 18.45
C ARG A 149 4.48 2.67 17.58
N ALA A 150 4.33 2.52 16.26
CA ALA A 150 5.45 2.41 15.35
C ALA A 150 6.30 3.69 15.28
N LEU A 151 5.73 4.84 15.67
CA LEU A 151 6.36 6.17 15.61
C LEU A 151 6.99 6.64 16.93
N VAL A 152 6.89 5.88 18.02
CA VAL A 152 7.26 6.37 19.38
C VAL A 152 8.71 6.82 19.54
N HIS A 153 9.64 6.23 18.80
CA HIS A 153 11.08 6.47 18.87
C HIS A 153 11.62 7.27 17.67
N ASP A 154 10.71 7.91 16.92
CA ASP A 154 11.04 8.73 15.74
C ASP A 154 11.86 8.00 14.68
N PRO A 155 11.37 6.86 14.16
CA PRO A 155 12.12 6.02 13.24
C PRO A 155 12.34 6.69 11.88
N ARG A 156 13.44 6.33 11.22
CA ARG A 156 13.77 6.77 9.85
C ARG A 156 13.15 5.88 8.78
N VAL A 157 12.85 4.64 9.13
CA VAL A 157 12.25 3.63 8.25
C VAL A 157 10.95 3.14 8.87
N LEU A 158 9.88 3.05 8.10
CA LEU A 158 8.59 2.52 8.53
C LEU A 158 8.22 1.30 7.69
N LEU A 159 7.90 0.21 8.36
CA LEU A 159 7.28 -0.98 7.78
C LEU A 159 5.86 -1.08 8.30
N LEU A 160 4.89 -1.02 7.40
CA LEU A 160 3.46 -0.97 7.74
C LEU A 160 2.72 -2.13 7.04
N ASP A 161 2.24 -3.09 7.82
CA ASP A 161 1.47 -4.23 7.30
C ASP A 161 -0.02 -3.92 7.41
N GLU A 162 -0.69 -3.73 6.27
CA GLU A 162 -2.13 -3.44 6.15
C GLU A 162 -2.63 -2.26 7.02
N PRO A 163 -1.96 -1.10 7.06
CA PRO A 163 -2.28 -0.02 8.02
C PRO A 163 -3.65 0.63 7.80
N ALA A 164 -4.23 0.54 6.60
CA ALA A 164 -5.55 1.06 6.27
C ALA A 164 -6.69 0.09 6.61
N SER A 165 -6.37 -1.15 7.02
CA SER A 165 -7.37 -2.18 7.29
C SER A 165 -8.33 -1.79 8.41
N GLY A 166 -9.64 -1.78 8.10
CA GLY A 166 -10.70 -1.44 9.06
C GLY A 166 -10.81 0.04 9.42
N LEU A 167 -10.13 0.93 8.70
CA LEU A 167 -10.31 2.36 8.81
C LEU A 167 -11.57 2.81 8.04
N ASP A 168 -12.26 3.80 8.59
CA ASP A 168 -13.30 4.53 7.88
C ASP A 168 -12.68 5.44 6.77
N PRO A 169 -13.48 5.95 5.80
CA PRO A 169 -12.97 6.76 4.71
C PRO A 169 -12.16 7.99 5.15
N GLN A 170 -12.59 8.69 6.21
CA GLN A 170 -11.87 9.86 6.71
C GLN A 170 -10.51 9.47 7.30
N ALA A 171 -10.46 8.40 8.10
CA ALA A 171 -9.24 7.91 8.70
C ALA A 171 -8.21 7.41 7.64
N ARG A 172 -8.67 6.92 6.47
CA ARG A 172 -7.80 6.59 5.34
C ARG A 172 -7.18 7.83 4.72
N ILE A 173 -7.95 8.90 4.57
CA ILE A 173 -7.43 10.19 4.10
C ILE A 173 -6.39 10.73 5.07
N ASP A 174 -6.67 10.70 6.38
CA ASP A 174 -5.75 11.17 7.42
C ASP A 174 -4.45 10.35 7.42
N LEU A 175 -4.55 9.02 7.28
CA LEU A 175 -3.40 8.13 7.14
C LEU A 175 -2.55 8.50 5.92
N ARG A 176 -3.16 8.70 4.75
CA ARG A 176 -2.47 9.10 3.52
C ARG A 176 -1.70 10.41 3.71
N VAL A 177 -2.37 11.42 4.26
CA VAL A 177 -1.74 12.73 4.54
C VAL A 177 -0.55 12.58 5.46
N LEU A 178 -0.69 11.77 6.52
CA LEU A 178 0.39 11.49 7.47
C LEU A 178 1.59 10.80 6.78
N LEU A 179 1.35 9.73 6.00
CA LEU A 179 2.42 9.00 5.33
C LEU A 179 3.15 9.88 4.30
N ARG A 180 2.42 10.68 3.52
CA ARG A 180 3.03 11.63 2.57
C ARG A 180 3.90 12.68 3.28
N ARG A 181 3.45 13.20 4.42
CA ARG A 181 4.24 14.13 5.22
C ARG A 181 5.52 13.47 5.75
N LEU A 182 5.41 12.26 6.33
CA LEU A 182 6.56 11.52 6.86
C LEU A 182 7.60 11.20 5.75
N ALA A 183 7.14 10.85 4.54
CA ALA A 183 8.02 10.68 3.39
C ALA A 183 8.70 11.99 2.98
N ALA A 184 7.97 13.10 2.94
CA ALA A 184 8.53 14.42 2.63
C ALA A 184 9.57 14.89 3.68
N GLU A 185 9.48 14.41 4.94
CA GLU A 185 10.49 14.59 5.99
C GLU A 185 11.74 13.71 5.78
N GLY A 186 11.78 12.89 4.71
CA GLY A 186 12.92 12.05 4.34
C GLY A 186 12.86 10.61 4.86
N ARG A 187 11.74 10.17 5.46
CA ARG A 187 11.60 8.79 5.94
C ARG A 187 11.34 7.83 4.78
N THR A 188 11.86 6.62 4.91
CA THR A 188 11.57 5.52 4.01
C THR A 188 10.33 4.78 4.51
N ILE A 189 9.33 4.60 3.67
CA ILE A 189 8.08 3.93 4.06
C ILE A 189 7.82 2.75 3.11
N LEU A 190 7.69 1.56 3.68
CA LEU A 190 7.21 0.37 2.97
C LEU A 190 5.86 -0.03 3.55
N ILE A 191 4.84 -0.04 2.70
CA ILE A 191 3.46 -0.31 3.09
C ILE A 191 2.92 -1.51 2.31
N SER A 192 2.34 -2.50 2.98
CA SER A 192 1.55 -3.53 2.32
C SER A 192 0.07 -3.17 2.33
N SER A 193 -0.65 -3.56 1.29
CA SER A 193 -2.12 -3.66 1.28
C SER A 193 -2.58 -4.69 0.25
N HIS A 194 -3.75 -5.25 0.49
CA HIS A 194 -4.48 -6.06 -0.48
C HIS A 194 -5.51 -5.22 -1.27
N ILE A 195 -5.71 -3.95 -0.90
CA ILE A 195 -6.60 -3.00 -1.58
C ILE A 195 -5.75 -2.05 -2.41
N LEU A 196 -5.61 -2.37 -3.70
CA LEU A 196 -4.70 -1.68 -4.62
C LEU A 196 -5.07 -0.22 -4.86
N SER A 197 -6.36 0.10 -4.93
CA SER A 197 -6.85 1.46 -5.07
C SER A 197 -6.45 2.38 -3.90
N GLU A 198 -6.32 1.83 -2.69
CA GLU A 198 -5.83 2.59 -1.53
C GLU A 198 -4.32 2.86 -1.61
N LEU A 199 -3.55 1.87 -2.08
CA LEU A 199 -2.11 2.05 -2.30
C LEU A 199 -1.84 3.09 -3.39
N GLU A 200 -2.55 3.03 -4.49
CA GLU A 200 -2.35 3.92 -5.64
C GLU A 200 -2.43 5.41 -5.29
N GLU A 201 -3.22 5.74 -4.28
CA GLU A 201 -3.36 7.11 -3.80
C GLU A 201 -2.17 7.60 -2.94
N VAL A 202 -1.34 6.68 -2.40
CA VAL A 202 -0.31 7.04 -1.42
C VAL A 202 1.11 6.69 -1.86
N VAL A 203 1.32 5.70 -2.75
CA VAL A 203 2.65 5.22 -3.10
C VAL A 203 3.31 6.03 -4.21
N ASP A 204 4.62 6.10 -4.18
CA ASP A 204 5.47 6.65 -5.25
C ASP A 204 5.99 5.53 -6.16
N ASP A 205 6.23 4.33 -5.59
CA ASP A 205 6.70 3.13 -6.28
C ASP A 205 5.96 1.90 -5.76
N ALA A 206 5.93 0.83 -6.54
CA ALA A 206 5.35 -0.45 -6.14
C ALA A 206 6.24 -1.63 -6.47
N VAL A 207 6.32 -2.58 -5.53
CA VAL A 207 6.97 -3.88 -5.70
C VAL A 207 5.90 -4.96 -5.68
N PHE A 208 5.82 -5.73 -6.75
CA PHE A 208 4.84 -6.81 -6.89
C PHE A 208 5.44 -8.13 -6.45
N LEU A 209 4.77 -8.79 -5.51
CA LEU A 209 5.16 -10.09 -4.95
C LEU A 209 4.13 -11.15 -5.32
N VAL A 210 4.54 -12.12 -6.11
CA VAL A 210 3.69 -13.21 -6.58
C VAL A 210 4.35 -14.56 -6.24
N GLU A 211 3.64 -15.42 -5.51
CA GLU A 211 4.13 -16.73 -5.07
C GLU A 211 5.55 -16.71 -4.44
N GLY A 212 5.80 -15.76 -3.57
CA GLY A 212 7.08 -15.62 -2.86
C GLY A 212 8.23 -15.06 -3.67
N ALA A 213 7.99 -14.53 -4.85
CA ALA A 213 9.02 -13.92 -5.69
C ALA A 213 8.60 -12.51 -6.15
N THR A 214 9.56 -11.59 -6.24
CA THR A 214 9.32 -10.28 -6.87
C THR A 214 9.20 -10.42 -8.38
N VAL A 215 8.23 -9.70 -8.94
CA VAL A 215 8.05 -9.59 -10.40
C VAL A 215 9.11 -8.62 -10.93
N SER A 216 9.78 -8.99 -12.03
CA SER A 216 10.80 -8.13 -12.64
C SER A 216 10.20 -6.82 -13.18
N SER A 217 11.00 -5.75 -13.17
CA SER A 217 10.63 -4.42 -13.67
C SER A 217 10.12 -4.46 -15.10
N ASP A 218 10.74 -5.27 -15.97
CA ASP A 218 10.34 -5.41 -17.37
C ASP A 218 8.92 -5.99 -17.51
N ARG A 219 8.58 -7.00 -16.69
CA ARG A 219 7.24 -7.59 -16.65
C ARG A 219 6.21 -6.60 -16.11
N VAL A 220 6.56 -5.83 -15.08
CA VAL A 220 5.69 -4.78 -14.52
C VAL A 220 5.44 -3.70 -15.57
N ALA A 221 6.48 -3.22 -16.26
CA ALA A 221 6.38 -2.24 -17.33
C ALA A 221 5.51 -2.76 -18.51
N ALA A 222 5.72 -4.01 -18.92
CA ALA A 222 4.92 -4.63 -19.97
C ALA A 222 3.44 -4.75 -19.57
N ALA A 223 3.14 -5.12 -18.33
CA ALA A 223 1.77 -5.21 -17.81
C ALA A 223 1.11 -3.82 -17.75
N ALA A 224 1.82 -2.80 -17.28
CA ALA A 224 1.31 -1.43 -17.19
C ALA A 224 0.97 -0.80 -18.56
N THR A 225 1.59 -1.27 -19.64
CA THR A 225 1.36 -0.76 -21.02
C THR A 225 0.27 -1.52 -21.79
N ARG A 226 -0.30 -2.60 -21.22
CA ARG A 226 -1.41 -3.32 -21.85
C ARG A 226 -2.68 -2.48 -21.87
N ARG A 227 -3.64 -2.89 -22.76
CA ARG A 227 -4.94 -2.19 -22.86
C ARG A 227 -5.66 -2.21 -21.53
N ARG A 228 -5.93 -1.02 -21.00
CA ARG A 228 -6.67 -0.80 -19.75
C ARG A 228 -8.14 -0.57 -20.06
N THR A 229 -9.03 -1.14 -19.27
CA THR A 229 -10.47 -0.95 -19.43
C THR A 229 -10.90 0.40 -18.87
N TRP A 230 -11.74 1.11 -19.61
CA TRP A 230 -12.34 2.39 -19.23
C TRP A 230 -13.86 2.26 -19.17
N ARG A 231 -14.46 2.97 -18.24
CA ARG A 231 -15.91 3.11 -18.10
C ARG A 231 -16.38 4.34 -18.84
N ILE A 232 -17.42 4.16 -19.65
CA ILE A 232 -18.07 5.23 -20.39
C ILE A 232 -19.56 5.21 -20.03
N ARG A 233 -20.09 6.35 -19.55
CA ARG A 233 -21.50 6.54 -19.26
C ARG A 233 -22.03 7.76 -19.98
N LEU A 234 -23.18 7.62 -20.65
CA LEU A 234 -23.91 8.74 -21.23
C LEU A 234 -25.01 9.22 -20.28
N ALA A 235 -25.23 10.53 -20.22
CA ALA A 235 -26.18 11.14 -19.27
C ALA A 235 -27.64 10.83 -19.59
N ASP A 236 -27.99 10.71 -20.87
CA ASP A 236 -29.35 10.67 -21.39
C ASP A 236 -29.79 9.28 -21.87
N ARG A 237 -28.95 8.25 -21.71
CA ARG A 237 -29.20 6.93 -22.29
C ARG A 237 -28.97 5.79 -21.31
N GLU A 238 -29.85 4.79 -21.41
CA GLU A 238 -29.59 3.51 -20.80
C GLU A 238 -28.41 2.81 -21.47
N PRO A 239 -27.62 1.99 -20.75
CA PRO A 239 -26.39 1.39 -21.26
C PRO A 239 -26.57 0.65 -22.60
N VAL A 240 -27.63 -0.15 -22.72
CA VAL A 240 -27.92 -0.91 -23.95
C VAL A 240 -28.13 0.02 -25.15
N ALA A 241 -28.85 1.13 -24.95
CA ALA A 241 -29.08 2.12 -26.00
C ALA A 241 -27.84 2.98 -26.33
N ALA A 242 -26.88 3.01 -25.40
CA ALA A 242 -25.63 3.76 -25.58
C ALA A 242 -24.56 2.97 -26.37
N VAL A 243 -24.64 1.63 -26.42
CA VAL A 243 -23.62 0.78 -27.07
C VAL A 243 -23.40 1.19 -28.52
N LEU A 244 -24.47 1.22 -29.33
CA LEU A 244 -24.32 1.48 -30.77
C LEU A 244 -23.77 2.87 -31.09
N PRO A 245 -24.26 3.99 -30.50
CA PRO A 245 -23.68 5.31 -30.70
C PRO A 245 -22.22 5.42 -30.29
N VAL A 246 -21.84 4.80 -29.15
CA VAL A 246 -20.45 4.79 -28.68
C VAL A 246 -19.56 3.98 -29.62
N ALA A 247 -20.01 2.79 -30.04
CA ALA A 247 -19.31 1.94 -30.99
C ALA A 247 -19.04 2.68 -32.31
N GLN A 248 -20.05 3.37 -32.86
CA GLN A 248 -19.94 4.15 -34.09
C GLN A 248 -18.93 5.31 -33.93
N ALA A 249 -19.02 6.05 -32.85
CA ALA A 249 -18.12 7.20 -32.58
C ALA A 249 -16.66 6.77 -32.44
N LEU A 250 -16.41 5.55 -31.88
CA LEU A 250 -15.07 5.01 -31.65
C LEU A 250 -14.58 4.09 -32.78
N GLY A 251 -15.41 3.77 -33.77
CA GLY A 251 -15.06 2.84 -34.85
C GLY A 251 -14.87 1.39 -34.33
N LEU A 252 -15.63 0.99 -33.29
CA LEU A 252 -15.54 -0.32 -32.67
C LEU A 252 -16.73 -1.21 -33.05
N ASP A 253 -16.57 -2.52 -32.92
CA ASP A 253 -17.69 -3.45 -33.00
C ASP A 253 -18.54 -3.37 -31.71
N ALA A 254 -19.83 -3.08 -31.86
CA ALA A 254 -20.77 -2.98 -30.75
C ALA A 254 -20.87 -4.29 -29.93
N ALA A 255 -20.65 -5.44 -30.54
CA ALA A 255 -20.66 -6.73 -29.87
C ALA A 255 -19.47 -6.92 -28.91
N LEU A 256 -18.41 -6.13 -29.06
CA LEU A 256 -17.21 -6.17 -28.23
C LEU A 256 -17.22 -5.16 -27.06
N ILE A 257 -18.33 -4.45 -26.85
CA ILE A 257 -18.48 -3.48 -25.75
C ILE A 257 -19.31 -4.10 -24.63
N PRO A 258 -18.70 -4.66 -23.58
CA PRO A 258 -19.42 -5.19 -22.45
C PRO A 258 -20.12 -4.05 -21.68
N ILE A 259 -21.22 -4.41 -21.04
CA ILE A 259 -21.95 -3.53 -20.11
C ILE A 259 -21.72 -4.05 -18.71
N ASP A 260 -21.27 -3.16 -17.82
CA ASP A 260 -21.25 -3.39 -16.38
C ASP A 260 -22.15 -2.37 -15.67
N ARG A 261 -23.27 -2.84 -15.13
CA ARG A 261 -24.31 -2.01 -14.48
C ARG A 261 -24.81 -0.88 -15.40
N ARG A 262 -24.28 0.33 -15.25
CA ARG A 262 -24.67 1.53 -16.01
C ARG A 262 -23.57 2.02 -16.95
N ASP A 263 -22.45 1.30 -17.04
CA ASP A 263 -21.25 1.73 -17.75
C ASP A 263 -20.97 0.81 -18.94
N LEU A 264 -20.47 1.38 -20.01
CA LEU A 264 -19.87 0.65 -21.11
C LEU A 264 -18.38 0.48 -20.83
N LEU A 265 -17.85 -0.71 -21.06
CA LEU A 265 -16.45 -1.02 -20.82
C LEU A 265 -15.69 -1.06 -22.15
N VAL A 266 -14.70 -0.19 -22.33
CA VAL A 266 -13.89 -0.11 -23.55
C VAL A 266 -12.39 -0.12 -23.19
N GLY A 267 -11.62 -0.95 -23.89
CA GLY A 267 -10.18 -1.06 -23.67
C GLY A 267 -9.41 -0.03 -24.50
N PHE A 268 -8.49 0.72 -23.87
CA PHE A 268 -7.55 1.62 -24.54
C PHE A 268 -6.11 1.31 -24.15
N ALA A 269 -5.14 1.53 -25.07
CA ALA A 269 -3.73 1.25 -24.87
C ALA A 269 -3.01 2.32 -24.01
N GLY A 270 -3.75 3.16 -23.31
CA GLY A 270 -3.21 4.20 -22.42
C GLY A 270 -4.01 5.49 -22.49
N ASP A 271 -3.56 6.47 -21.71
CA ASP A 271 -4.27 7.73 -21.50
C ASP A 271 -4.39 8.57 -22.80
N ALA A 272 -3.41 8.48 -23.72
CA ALA A 272 -3.45 9.20 -24.98
C ALA A 272 -4.55 8.68 -25.93
N GLU A 273 -4.70 7.34 -26.04
CA GLU A 273 -5.78 6.74 -26.82
C GLU A 273 -7.14 7.04 -26.19
N ALA A 274 -7.21 6.96 -24.86
CA ALA A 274 -8.42 7.29 -24.09
C ALA A 274 -8.83 8.76 -24.28
N ALA A 275 -7.88 9.70 -24.22
CA ALA A 275 -8.16 11.11 -24.47
C ALA A 275 -8.68 11.36 -25.90
N SER A 276 -8.11 10.69 -26.91
CA SER A 276 -8.59 10.75 -28.30
C SER A 276 -10.00 10.18 -28.45
N ALA A 277 -10.29 9.07 -27.74
CA ALA A 277 -11.61 8.47 -27.72
C ALA A 277 -12.65 9.40 -27.07
N LEU A 278 -12.33 10.06 -25.95
CA LEU A 278 -13.21 11.03 -25.33
C LEU A 278 -13.51 12.20 -26.27
N ALA A 279 -12.48 12.72 -26.96
CA ALA A 279 -12.67 13.79 -27.95
C ALA A 279 -13.60 13.34 -29.08
N ALA A 280 -13.48 12.10 -29.58
CA ALA A 280 -14.36 11.56 -30.62
C ALA A 280 -15.81 11.44 -30.14
N LEU A 281 -16.06 10.96 -28.92
CA LEU A 281 -17.40 10.86 -28.32
C LEU A 281 -18.07 12.24 -28.21
N VAL A 282 -17.33 13.25 -27.72
CA VAL A 282 -17.83 14.61 -27.59
C VAL A 282 -18.09 15.22 -28.96
N SER A 283 -17.21 15.01 -29.95
CA SER A 283 -17.37 15.51 -31.33
C SER A 283 -18.58 14.85 -32.04
N ALA A 284 -18.93 13.62 -31.69
CA ALA A 284 -20.12 12.93 -32.14
C ALA A 284 -21.42 13.43 -31.47
N GLY A 285 -21.34 14.44 -30.58
CA GLY A 285 -22.48 15.00 -29.86
C GLY A 285 -23.03 14.07 -28.76
N LEU A 286 -22.24 13.12 -28.28
CA LEU A 286 -22.67 12.23 -27.18
C LEU A 286 -22.50 12.92 -25.83
N PRO A 287 -23.54 12.96 -24.97
CA PRO A 287 -23.48 13.60 -23.67
C PRO A 287 -22.76 12.70 -22.65
N VAL A 288 -21.44 12.70 -22.68
CA VAL A 288 -20.62 11.88 -21.75
C VAL A 288 -20.74 12.40 -20.33
N ALA A 289 -21.31 11.60 -19.44
CA ALA A 289 -21.45 11.89 -18.00
C ALA A 289 -20.27 11.36 -17.19
N GLU A 290 -19.65 10.25 -17.61
CA GLU A 290 -18.47 9.68 -16.97
C GLU A 290 -17.57 9.06 -18.03
N PHE A 291 -16.27 9.34 -17.92
CA PHE A 291 -15.21 8.71 -18.70
C PHE A 291 -13.99 8.55 -17.80
N ALA A 292 -13.80 7.33 -17.29
CA ALA A 292 -12.77 7.05 -16.30
C ALA A 292 -12.23 5.63 -16.48
N ALA A 293 -10.99 5.42 -16.10
CA ALA A 293 -10.45 4.06 -16.03
C ALA A 293 -11.27 3.21 -15.05
N ALA A 294 -11.59 1.98 -15.43
CA ALA A 294 -12.38 1.06 -14.63
C ALA A 294 -11.61 0.57 -13.39
N THR A 295 -10.30 0.44 -13.52
CA THR A 295 -9.37 0.08 -12.43
C THR A 295 -8.22 1.08 -12.38
N GLY A 296 -7.61 1.25 -11.21
CA GLY A 296 -6.38 1.99 -11.04
C GLY A 296 -5.20 1.35 -11.82
N LEU A 297 -4.09 2.07 -11.97
CA LEU A 297 -2.93 1.56 -12.72
C LEU A 297 -2.29 0.36 -12.00
N LEU A 298 -2.17 0.42 -10.67
CA LEU A 298 -1.62 -0.68 -9.87
C LEU A 298 -2.51 -1.91 -9.95
N GLU A 299 -3.83 -1.74 -9.87
CA GLU A 299 -4.79 -2.84 -9.95
C GLU A 299 -4.79 -3.47 -11.35
N HIS A 300 -4.78 -2.67 -12.41
CA HIS A 300 -4.63 -3.16 -13.77
C HIS A 300 -3.35 -3.96 -13.95
N THR A 301 -2.20 -3.40 -13.54
CA THR A 301 -0.90 -4.04 -13.63
C THR A 301 -0.89 -5.37 -12.87
N PHE A 302 -1.46 -5.40 -11.67
CA PHE A 302 -1.52 -6.59 -10.83
C PHE A 302 -2.37 -7.70 -11.46
N LEU A 303 -3.58 -7.38 -11.94
CA LEU A 303 -4.48 -8.33 -12.61
C LEU A 303 -3.83 -8.94 -13.84
N ASP A 304 -3.08 -8.15 -14.59
CA ASP A 304 -2.37 -8.58 -15.79
C ASP A 304 -1.19 -9.52 -15.46
N LEU A 305 -0.50 -9.25 -14.34
CA LEU A 305 0.58 -10.10 -13.83
C LEU A 305 0.07 -11.46 -13.33
N GLU A 306 -1.16 -11.52 -12.79
CA GLU A 306 -1.83 -12.76 -12.40
C GLU A 306 -2.45 -13.48 -13.59
N GLY A 307 -3.13 -12.76 -14.50
CA GLY A 307 -3.85 -13.31 -15.65
C GLY A 307 -2.97 -13.83 -16.79
N GLY A 308 -1.74 -13.34 -16.92
CA GLY A 308 -0.78 -13.79 -17.95
C GLY A 308 -0.23 -15.22 -17.79
N ARG A 309 -0.91 -16.05 -16.98
CA ARG A 309 -0.60 -17.47 -16.69
C ARG A 309 -1.59 -18.47 -17.31
N ALA A 310 -2.59 -17.99 -18.08
CA ALA A 310 -3.54 -18.86 -18.81
C ALA A 310 -3.00 -19.27 -20.19
#